data_ade514b31fe0d48efbb020d1a889cd8d
#
_entry.id   ade514b31fe0d48efbb020d1a889cd8d
#
_cell.length_a   1.000
_cell.length_b   1.000
_cell.length_c   1.000
_cell.angle_alpha   90.00
_cell.angle_beta   90.00
_cell.angle_gamma   90.00
#
_symmetry.space_group_name_H-M   'P 1'
#
loop_
_entity.id
_entity.type
_entity.pdbx_description
1 polymer ?
#
loop_
_entity_poly.entity_id
_entity_poly.type
_entity_poly.pdbx_seq_one_letter_code
_entity_poly.pdbx_strand_id
1 'polypeptide(L)'
;MERISHIAANHSTWDLELESLSVESLCLIYADFRSKQDRDADGNETTVLYPLDQSFQVILSKLDNVDSIKRRRYEFVYGKLHDFEDYMRSLGVDVDLSGHPAPPAPDKDPALMGPDETVEGLTLLSVGHSIRLMHMLSNERKFGNIIEAARSTKDWKQLRAYLNVFQEYFTYLSVRQKTQALSFLYELLVHREGDIRRQAAALIGQIIARFHLVYRKELPADVPSDPAAEVPFTLWEQYLDRIIYPDHKTTQQQRSHISYTLKLVVASMLTHSRPADVPRFIGALLRYFRDPEERDPDTAFTLLDAVRYLPPKYYGDREREQLIEFAGYWLRSGELRLETAALIFLRAAERPLSQEHPHLHRIAELARSIPSTSLPVTFLQYRILARAGEDVREHRHILYDQDVTSEVFLDNLKTATPWMVKSVGVELLRDQVEHGLVEHILHICTHFSNLIKVSERVVVRHDAGGALVRILPLL
;
A
#
# COMPACT_ATOMS: atom_id res chain seq x y z
N MET A 1 32.39 -5.13 -2.37
CA MET A 1 31.19 -4.34 -2.00
C MET A 1 29.94 -4.84 -2.70
N GLU A 2 29.92 -5.01 -4.04
CA GLU A 2 28.76 -5.59 -4.76
C GLU A 2 28.29 -6.94 -4.21
N ARG A 3 29.23 -7.84 -3.90
CA ARG A 3 28.91 -9.17 -3.34
C ARG A 3 28.25 -9.05 -1.96
N ILE A 4 28.75 -8.20 -1.07
CA ILE A 4 28.14 -7.98 0.26
C ILE A 4 26.76 -7.33 0.13
N SER A 5 26.64 -6.33 -0.72
CA SER A 5 25.36 -5.68 -1.00
C SER A 5 24.33 -6.67 -1.56
N HIS A 6 24.74 -7.57 -2.46
CA HIS A 6 23.88 -8.62 -3.00
C HIS A 6 23.43 -9.61 -1.93
N ILE A 7 24.33 -10.05 -1.06
CA ILE A 7 24.02 -10.94 0.06
C ILE A 7 23.01 -10.27 1.00
N ALA A 8 23.28 -9.01 1.40
CA ALA A 8 22.41 -8.26 2.28
C ALA A 8 21.01 -7.99 1.67
N ALA A 9 20.95 -7.72 0.36
CA ALA A 9 19.68 -7.49 -0.34
C ALA A 9 18.80 -8.75 -0.43
N ASN A 10 19.41 -9.94 -0.45
CA ASN A 10 18.70 -11.19 -0.65
C ASN A 10 18.38 -11.93 0.66
N HIS A 11 18.87 -11.50 1.83
CA HIS A 11 18.67 -12.22 3.09
C HIS A 11 17.20 -12.36 3.51
N SER A 12 16.35 -11.40 3.16
CA SER A 12 14.92 -11.42 3.49
C SER A 12 14.03 -11.85 2.33
N THR A 13 14.60 -12.13 1.16
CA THR A 13 13.83 -12.60 0.00
C THR A 13 13.65 -14.10 0.07
N TRP A 14 12.54 -14.53 0.59
CA TRP A 14 12.04 -15.90 0.60
C TRP A 14 11.55 -16.32 -0.80
N ASP A 15 12.22 -15.82 -1.86
CA ASP A 15 11.85 -16.12 -3.24
C ASP A 15 12.35 -17.49 -3.67
N LEU A 16 11.62 -18.07 -4.59
CA LEU A 16 11.83 -19.41 -5.16
C LEU A 16 13.15 -19.57 -5.92
N GLU A 17 13.95 -18.51 -6.04
CA GLU A 17 15.25 -18.48 -6.74
C GLU A 17 16.44 -18.83 -5.81
N LEU A 18 16.19 -19.57 -4.73
CA LEU A 18 17.28 -20.04 -3.84
C LEU A 18 18.39 -20.81 -4.57
N GLU A 19 18.09 -21.39 -5.73
CA GLU A 19 19.07 -22.14 -6.53
C GLU A 19 20.13 -21.24 -7.17
N SER A 20 19.85 -19.97 -7.37
CA SER A 20 20.79 -18.99 -7.94
C SER A 20 21.57 -18.19 -6.90
N LEU A 21 21.34 -18.44 -5.61
CA LEU A 21 21.99 -17.71 -4.54
C LEU A 21 23.38 -18.28 -4.22
N SER A 22 24.29 -17.40 -3.81
CA SER A 22 25.59 -17.82 -3.31
C SER A 22 25.46 -18.54 -1.97
N VAL A 23 26.44 -19.39 -1.64
CA VAL A 23 26.47 -20.13 -0.36
C VAL A 23 26.39 -19.16 0.83
N GLU A 24 27.03 -18.00 0.74
CA GLU A 24 27.01 -16.99 1.79
C GLU A 24 25.58 -16.39 1.98
N SER A 25 24.85 -16.19 0.88
CA SER A 25 23.45 -15.76 0.95
C SER A 25 22.57 -16.83 1.61
N LEU A 26 22.79 -18.10 1.26
CA LEU A 26 22.07 -19.24 1.87
C LEU A 26 22.37 -19.35 3.36
N CYS A 27 23.64 -19.18 3.77
CA CYS A 27 24.03 -19.17 5.19
C CYS A 27 23.29 -18.07 5.96
N LEU A 28 23.22 -16.86 5.41
CA LEU A 28 22.55 -15.75 6.05
C LEU A 28 21.03 -15.98 6.15
N ILE A 29 20.40 -16.45 5.07
CA ILE A 29 18.97 -16.78 5.06
C ILE A 29 18.67 -17.91 6.06
N TYR A 30 19.52 -18.93 6.12
CA TYR A 30 19.38 -20.06 7.04
C TYR A 30 19.50 -19.59 8.50
N ALA A 31 20.47 -18.74 8.80
CA ALA A 31 20.65 -18.18 10.13
C ALA A 31 19.47 -17.31 10.56
N ASP A 32 18.99 -16.43 9.67
CA ASP A 32 17.82 -15.57 9.93
C ASP A 32 16.53 -16.40 10.12
N PHE A 33 16.38 -17.46 9.33
CA PHE A 33 15.22 -18.36 9.47
C PHE A 33 15.18 -19.02 10.85
N ARG A 34 16.31 -19.42 11.41
CA ARG A 34 16.43 -20.09 12.70
C ARG A 34 16.48 -19.14 13.90
N SER A 35 16.92 -17.92 13.70
CA SER A 35 17.02 -16.91 14.78
C SER A 35 15.65 -16.32 15.06
N LYS A 36 15.24 -16.31 16.35
CA LYS A 36 14.03 -15.65 16.81
C LYS A 36 14.37 -14.82 18.05
N GLN A 37 13.76 -13.66 18.12
CA GLN A 37 13.81 -12.87 19.35
C GLN A 37 12.70 -13.35 20.27
N ASP A 38 13.08 -13.66 21.49
CA ASP A 38 12.19 -13.99 22.59
C ASP A 38 12.36 -12.96 23.71
N ARG A 39 11.32 -12.73 24.50
CA ARG A 39 11.36 -11.84 25.64
C ARG A 39 11.27 -12.64 26.91
N ASP A 40 12.23 -12.46 27.79
CA ASP A 40 12.20 -13.06 29.13
C ASP A 40 11.10 -12.39 30.00
N ALA A 41 10.88 -12.96 31.18
CA ALA A 41 9.89 -12.46 32.14
C ALA A 41 10.18 -11.02 32.61
N ASP A 42 11.43 -10.56 32.51
CA ASP A 42 11.89 -9.23 32.87
C ASP A 42 11.83 -8.23 31.69
N GLY A 43 11.41 -8.70 30.50
CA GLY A 43 11.23 -7.87 29.30
C GLY A 43 12.50 -7.69 28.47
N ASN A 44 13.62 -8.38 28.80
CA ASN A 44 14.83 -8.34 28.01
C ASN A 44 14.68 -9.19 26.75
N GLU A 45 15.16 -8.69 25.61
CA GLU A 45 15.15 -9.42 24.35
C GLU A 45 16.38 -10.35 24.28
N THR A 46 16.11 -11.64 24.11
CA THR A 46 17.13 -12.67 23.89
C THR A 46 16.95 -13.28 22.52
N THR A 47 18.07 -13.54 21.82
CA THR A 47 18.04 -14.24 20.55
C THR A 47 18.12 -15.74 20.81
N VAL A 48 17.10 -16.48 20.39
CA VAL A 48 17.04 -17.93 20.50
C VAL A 48 17.17 -18.53 19.12
N LEU A 49 18.01 -19.58 19.01
CA LEU A 49 18.15 -20.36 17.79
C LEU A 49 17.30 -21.63 17.90
N TYR A 50 16.34 -21.76 16.99
CA TYR A 50 15.47 -22.92 16.93
C TYR A 50 15.98 -23.95 15.88
N PRO A 51 15.72 -25.25 16.09
CA PRO A 51 15.81 -26.24 15.02
C PRO A 51 14.96 -25.79 13.82
N LEU A 52 15.34 -26.21 12.61
CA LEU A 52 14.70 -25.79 11.37
C LEU A 52 13.19 -26.08 11.36
N ASP A 53 12.79 -27.26 11.82
CA ASP A 53 11.39 -27.68 11.93
C ASP A 53 10.57 -26.78 12.84
N GLN A 54 11.15 -26.48 14.01
CA GLN A 54 10.49 -25.62 15.00
C GLN A 54 10.39 -24.18 14.49
N SER A 55 11.43 -23.69 13.81
CA SER A 55 11.40 -22.37 13.17
C SER A 55 10.29 -22.26 12.13
N PHE A 56 10.12 -23.30 11.33
CA PHE A 56 9.05 -23.38 10.33
C PHE A 56 7.66 -23.31 10.97
N GLN A 57 7.41 -24.06 12.05
CA GLN A 57 6.15 -24.02 12.79
C GLN A 57 5.89 -22.66 13.43
N VAL A 58 6.92 -22.05 14.02
CA VAL A 58 6.83 -20.70 14.60
C VAL A 58 6.48 -19.66 13.53
N ILE A 59 7.07 -19.74 12.34
CA ILE A 59 6.74 -18.84 11.23
C ILE A 59 5.31 -19.04 10.79
N LEU A 60 4.86 -20.27 10.56
CA LEU A 60 3.49 -20.56 10.15
C LEU A 60 2.47 -20.09 11.20
N SER A 61 2.78 -20.20 12.48
CA SER A 61 1.89 -19.75 13.57
C SER A 61 1.78 -18.22 13.69
N LYS A 62 2.81 -17.48 13.26
CA LYS A 62 2.84 -16.01 13.28
C LYS A 62 2.23 -15.37 12.03
N LEU A 63 2.01 -16.15 10.98
CA LEU A 63 1.44 -15.64 9.73
C LEU A 63 -0.07 -15.60 9.82
N ASP A 64 -0.63 -14.40 9.76
CA ASP A 64 -2.07 -14.22 9.56
C ASP A 64 -2.43 -14.68 8.14
N ASN A 65 -3.44 -15.55 8.04
CA ASN A 65 -3.99 -16.04 6.77
C ASN A 65 -2.98 -16.76 5.86
N VAL A 66 -2.53 -17.89 6.33
CA VAL A 66 -1.78 -18.83 5.50
C VAL A 66 -2.73 -19.49 4.52
N ASP A 67 -2.92 -18.86 3.34
CA ASP A 67 -3.57 -19.53 2.22
C ASP A 67 -2.70 -20.69 1.68
N SER A 68 -3.29 -21.53 0.85
CA SER A 68 -2.60 -22.71 0.29
C SER A 68 -1.37 -22.33 -0.57
N ILE A 69 -1.36 -21.12 -1.15
CA ILE A 69 -0.26 -20.61 -1.98
C ILE A 69 0.91 -20.19 -1.10
N LYS A 70 0.64 -19.43 -0.05
CA LYS A 70 1.65 -19.04 0.94
C LYS A 70 2.25 -20.26 1.62
N ARG A 71 1.41 -21.20 2.05
CA ARG A 71 1.88 -22.44 2.69
C ARG A 71 2.84 -23.20 1.78
N ARG A 72 2.49 -23.46 0.51
CA ARG A 72 3.37 -24.13 -0.46
C ARG A 72 4.69 -23.39 -0.67
N ARG A 73 4.66 -22.06 -0.68
CA ARG A 73 5.86 -21.24 -0.80
C ARG A 73 6.80 -21.45 0.40
N TYR A 74 6.26 -21.43 1.61
CA TYR A 74 7.05 -21.67 2.82
C TYR A 74 7.54 -23.12 2.92
N GLU A 75 6.72 -24.09 2.53
CA GLU A 75 7.13 -25.51 2.44
C GLU A 75 8.27 -25.69 1.45
N PHE A 76 8.25 -25.01 0.32
CA PHE A 76 9.34 -25.05 -0.66
C PHE A 76 10.63 -24.43 -0.10
N VAL A 77 10.55 -23.25 0.52
CA VAL A 77 11.71 -22.60 1.16
C VAL A 77 12.25 -23.48 2.28
N TYR A 78 11.40 -24.06 3.10
CA TYR A 78 11.79 -24.98 4.16
C TYR A 78 12.53 -26.21 3.58
N GLY A 79 12.00 -26.83 2.54
CA GLY A 79 12.66 -27.96 1.87
C GLY A 79 14.07 -27.62 1.35
N LYS A 80 14.23 -26.45 0.73
CA LYS A 80 15.54 -25.96 0.27
C LYS A 80 16.51 -25.67 1.40
N LEU A 81 16.05 -25.12 2.52
CA LEU A 81 16.89 -24.90 3.70
C LEU A 81 17.25 -26.22 4.39
N HIS A 82 16.38 -27.22 4.34
CA HIS A 82 16.67 -28.57 4.84
C HIS A 82 17.73 -29.23 3.97
N ASP A 83 17.63 -29.20 2.65
CA ASP A 83 18.68 -29.70 1.73
C ASP A 83 20.01 -29.00 1.98
N PHE A 84 20.00 -27.69 2.26
CA PHE A 84 21.20 -26.93 2.61
C PHE A 84 21.77 -27.33 3.98
N GLU A 85 20.94 -27.62 4.96
CA GLU A 85 21.35 -28.12 6.27
C GLU A 85 22.02 -29.49 6.13
N ASP A 86 21.46 -30.41 5.34
CA ASP A 86 22.03 -31.71 5.07
C ASP A 86 23.38 -31.59 4.33
N TYR A 87 23.50 -30.65 3.41
CA TYR A 87 24.77 -30.34 2.75
C TYR A 87 25.82 -29.85 3.77
N MET A 88 25.49 -28.96 4.68
CA MET A 88 26.39 -28.49 5.73
C MET A 88 26.83 -29.65 6.65
N ARG A 89 25.89 -30.51 7.07
CA ARG A 89 26.20 -31.73 7.84
C ARG A 89 27.15 -32.66 7.11
N SER A 90 26.96 -32.81 5.80
CA SER A 90 27.85 -33.65 4.96
C SER A 90 29.30 -33.12 4.92
N LEU A 91 29.48 -31.80 5.15
CA LEU A 91 30.77 -31.14 5.26
C LEU A 91 31.35 -31.19 6.68
N GLY A 92 30.64 -31.79 7.64
CA GLY A 92 31.07 -31.90 9.03
C GLY A 92 30.73 -30.62 9.86
N VAL A 93 29.86 -29.75 9.35
CA VAL A 93 29.40 -28.58 10.11
C VAL A 93 28.37 -29.05 11.13
N ASP A 94 28.57 -28.73 12.41
CA ASP A 94 27.57 -28.94 13.44
C ASP A 94 26.50 -27.86 13.34
N VAL A 95 25.31 -28.27 12.97
CA VAL A 95 24.13 -27.40 12.79
C VAL A 95 23.19 -27.47 13.99
N ASP A 96 23.41 -28.38 14.93
CA ASP A 96 22.61 -28.52 16.13
C ASP A 96 23.25 -27.75 17.30
N LEU A 97 22.81 -26.52 17.44
CA LEU A 97 23.25 -25.63 18.53
C LEU A 97 22.38 -25.75 19.78
N SER A 98 21.41 -26.68 19.80
CA SER A 98 20.56 -26.90 20.97
C SER A 98 21.39 -27.51 22.10
N GLY A 99 21.66 -26.71 23.13
CA GLY A 99 22.44 -27.13 24.30
C GLY A 99 23.90 -26.68 24.32
N HIS A 100 24.40 -26.05 23.27
CA HIS A 100 25.66 -25.34 23.34
C HIS A 100 25.46 -23.96 23.97
N PRO A 101 26.19 -23.59 25.02
CA PRO A 101 26.24 -22.21 25.49
C PRO A 101 26.69 -21.34 24.29
N ALA A 102 26.07 -20.19 24.12
CA ALA A 102 26.56 -19.23 23.14
C ALA A 102 28.07 -19.06 23.35
N PRO A 103 28.90 -19.16 22.29
CA PRO A 103 30.33 -18.94 22.44
C PRO A 103 30.54 -17.60 23.15
N PRO A 104 31.46 -17.52 24.12
CA PRO A 104 31.74 -16.25 24.78
C PRO A 104 32.04 -15.21 23.71
N ALA A 105 31.46 -14.01 23.87
CA ALA A 105 31.73 -12.93 22.93
C ALA A 105 33.25 -12.83 22.76
N PRO A 106 33.76 -12.81 21.53
CA PRO A 106 35.20 -12.75 21.31
C PRO A 106 35.76 -11.50 22.02
N ASP A 107 36.81 -11.68 22.81
CA ASP A 107 37.50 -10.56 23.52
C ASP A 107 38.00 -9.46 22.58
N LYS A 108 38.01 -9.75 21.28
CA LYS A 108 38.36 -8.80 20.22
C LYS A 108 37.29 -8.84 19.15
N ASP A 109 36.85 -7.66 18.75
CA ASP A 109 36.00 -7.49 17.58
C ASP A 109 36.68 -8.16 16.37
N PRO A 110 36.07 -9.21 15.75
CA PRO A 110 36.64 -9.85 14.59
C PRO A 110 36.63 -8.96 13.34
N ALA A 111 36.04 -7.77 13.42
CA ALA A 111 36.08 -6.81 12.34
C ALA A 111 37.50 -6.32 12.09
N LEU A 112 37.92 -6.33 10.82
CA LEU A 112 39.22 -5.79 10.39
C LEU A 112 39.34 -4.28 10.60
N MET A 113 38.22 -3.63 10.86
CA MET A 113 38.10 -2.17 11.10
C MET A 113 37.26 -1.97 12.37
N GLY A 114 37.58 -0.97 13.17
CA GLY A 114 36.77 -0.56 14.31
C GLY A 114 35.36 -0.11 13.85
N PRO A 115 34.35 -0.14 14.78
CA PRO A 115 32.99 0.24 14.45
C PRO A 115 32.90 1.66 13.85
N ASP A 116 33.64 2.61 14.42
CA ASP A 116 33.65 4.00 13.96
C ASP A 116 34.31 4.15 12.59
N GLU A 117 35.43 3.46 12.34
CA GLU A 117 36.10 3.44 11.05
C GLU A 117 35.24 2.76 9.97
N THR A 118 34.48 1.73 10.35
CA THR A 118 33.54 1.07 9.45
C THR A 118 32.41 2.01 9.05
N VAL A 119 31.80 2.72 10.01
CA VAL A 119 30.74 3.71 9.75
C VAL A 119 31.27 4.85 8.89
N GLU A 120 32.46 5.38 9.20
CA GLU A 120 33.07 6.43 8.39
C GLU A 120 33.38 5.95 6.96
N GLY A 121 33.95 4.76 6.82
CA GLY A 121 34.23 4.16 5.51
C GLY A 121 32.98 3.94 4.67
N LEU A 122 31.88 3.45 5.28
CA LEU A 122 30.59 3.30 4.61
C LEU A 122 29.99 4.65 4.23
N THR A 123 30.13 5.65 5.09
CA THR A 123 29.66 7.02 4.82
C THR A 123 30.40 7.60 3.61
N LEU A 124 31.72 7.52 3.59
CA LEU A 124 32.54 7.99 2.45
C LEU A 124 32.21 7.27 1.15
N LEU A 125 32.00 5.95 1.20
CA LEU A 125 31.58 5.17 0.04
C LEU A 125 30.21 5.58 -0.46
N SER A 126 29.26 5.82 0.42
CA SER A 126 27.89 6.27 0.10
C SER A 126 27.93 7.66 -0.55
N VAL A 127 28.70 8.60 0.03
CA VAL A 127 28.87 9.94 -0.54
C VAL A 127 29.54 9.87 -1.92
N GLY A 128 30.62 9.10 -2.05
CA GLY A 128 31.31 8.90 -3.33
C GLY A 128 30.42 8.27 -4.40
N HIS A 129 29.57 7.33 -4.03
CA HIS A 129 28.56 6.73 -4.92
C HIS A 129 27.53 7.77 -5.36
N SER A 130 26.99 8.55 -4.43
CA SER A 130 26.01 9.60 -4.71
C SER A 130 26.58 10.67 -5.67
N ILE A 131 27.81 11.13 -5.44
CA ILE A 131 28.50 12.08 -6.32
C ILE A 131 28.67 11.49 -7.73
N ARG A 132 29.06 10.21 -7.82
CA ARG A 132 29.21 9.53 -9.12
C ARG A 132 27.88 9.43 -9.86
N LEU A 133 26.79 9.11 -9.17
CA LEU A 133 25.43 9.07 -9.74
C LEU A 133 25.02 10.46 -10.24
N MET A 134 25.24 11.52 -9.45
CA MET A 134 24.95 12.89 -9.88
C MET A 134 25.70 13.26 -11.17
N HIS A 135 26.99 12.94 -11.29
CA HIS A 135 27.76 13.17 -12.50
C HIS A 135 27.26 12.32 -13.68
N MET A 136 26.83 11.09 -13.47
CA MET A 136 26.25 10.27 -14.52
C MET A 136 24.90 10.82 -14.99
N LEU A 137 24.03 11.20 -14.06
CA LEU A 137 22.71 11.76 -14.35
C LEU A 137 22.80 13.15 -14.98
N SER A 138 23.82 13.94 -14.65
CA SER A 138 24.03 15.27 -15.26
C SER A 138 24.42 15.20 -16.73
N ASN A 139 24.90 14.07 -17.22
CA ASN A 139 25.31 13.87 -18.61
C ASN A 139 24.17 13.23 -19.41
N GLU A 140 23.67 13.91 -20.45
CA GLU A 140 22.53 13.47 -21.27
C GLU A 140 22.73 12.08 -21.90
N ARG A 141 23.94 11.78 -22.41
CA ARG A 141 24.25 10.48 -23.03
C ARG A 141 24.27 9.38 -21.99
N LYS A 142 24.88 9.59 -20.83
CA LYS A 142 24.92 8.62 -19.74
C LYS A 142 23.52 8.38 -19.17
N PHE A 143 22.72 9.42 -19.05
CA PHE A 143 21.33 9.31 -18.64
C PHE A 143 20.51 8.47 -19.62
N GLY A 144 20.66 8.71 -20.92
CA GLY A 144 20.02 7.86 -21.96
C GLY A 144 20.41 6.39 -21.83
N ASN A 145 21.70 6.11 -21.58
CA ASN A 145 22.16 4.73 -21.36
C ASN A 145 21.54 4.09 -20.11
N ILE A 146 21.32 4.86 -19.03
CA ILE A 146 20.64 4.37 -17.82
C ILE A 146 19.19 3.98 -18.16
N ILE A 147 18.45 4.80 -18.91
CA ILE A 147 17.08 4.47 -19.33
C ILE A 147 17.06 3.22 -20.20
N GLU A 148 17.96 3.09 -21.16
CA GLU A 148 18.02 1.91 -22.04
C GLU A 148 18.43 0.64 -21.27
N ALA A 149 19.34 0.75 -20.30
CA ALA A 149 19.67 -0.35 -19.41
C ALA A 149 18.46 -0.77 -18.55
N ALA A 150 17.72 0.19 -18.04
CA ALA A 150 16.50 -0.07 -17.28
C ALA A 150 15.39 -0.74 -18.13
N ARG A 151 15.23 -0.32 -19.41
CA ARG A 151 14.30 -0.94 -20.36
C ARG A 151 14.66 -2.39 -20.71
N SER A 152 15.95 -2.68 -20.83
CA SER A 152 16.46 -3.98 -21.24
C SER A 152 16.52 -4.98 -20.09
N THR A 153 16.47 -4.53 -18.83
CA THR A 153 16.55 -5.45 -17.69
C THR A 153 15.28 -6.29 -17.55
N LYS A 154 15.46 -7.58 -17.34
CA LYS A 154 14.37 -8.53 -17.09
C LYS A 154 14.13 -8.73 -15.60
N ASP A 155 15.08 -8.38 -14.76
CA ASP A 155 15.01 -8.47 -13.31
C ASP A 155 14.26 -7.26 -12.74
N TRP A 156 13.09 -7.50 -12.17
CA TRP A 156 12.28 -6.46 -11.57
C TRP A 156 12.94 -5.81 -10.34
N LYS A 157 13.79 -6.53 -9.61
CA LYS A 157 14.55 -5.99 -8.46
C LYS A 157 15.56 -4.95 -8.95
N GLN A 158 16.26 -5.26 -10.03
CA GLN A 158 17.19 -4.35 -10.68
C GLN A 158 16.45 -3.13 -11.27
N LEU A 159 15.29 -3.36 -11.89
CA LEU A 159 14.43 -2.27 -12.37
C LEU A 159 13.99 -1.36 -11.22
N ARG A 160 13.60 -1.93 -10.08
CA ARG A 160 13.27 -1.18 -8.87
C ARG A 160 14.43 -0.32 -8.38
N ALA A 161 15.66 -0.81 -8.46
CA ALA A 161 16.84 -0.02 -8.10
C ALA A 161 17.01 1.21 -9.02
N TYR A 162 16.75 1.08 -10.32
CA TYR A 162 16.73 2.25 -11.23
C TYR A 162 15.64 3.24 -10.86
N LEU A 163 14.43 2.77 -10.49
CA LEU A 163 13.35 3.65 -10.06
C LEU A 163 13.72 4.42 -8.77
N ASN A 164 14.42 3.79 -7.84
CA ASN A 164 14.93 4.46 -6.64
C ASN A 164 15.92 5.57 -6.99
N VAL A 165 16.80 5.35 -7.98
CA VAL A 165 17.69 6.41 -8.46
C VAL A 165 16.91 7.60 -8.99
N PHE A 166 15.86 7.38 -9.79
CA PHE A 166 15.00 8.47 -10.25
C PHE A 166 14.28 9.15 -9.09
N GLN A 167 13.82 8.40 -8.08
CA GLN A 167 13.14 8.95 -6.92
C GLN A 167 14.02 9.91 -6.12
N GLU A 168 15.27 9.55 -5.91
CA GLU A 168 16.20 10.32 -5.08
C GLU A 168 16.84 11.49 -5.85
N TYR A 169 17.14 11.30 -7.12
CA TYR A 169 18.00 12.21 -7.88
C TYR A 169 17.28 12.98 -9.00
N PHE A 170 15.94 12.90 -9.14
CA PHE A 170 15.24 13.60 -10.23
C PHE A 170 15.43 15.13 -10.20
N THR A 171 15.72 15.73 -9.05
CA THR A 171 16.01 17.16 -8.93
C THR A 171 17.32 17.59 -9.59
N TYR A 172 18.22 16.64 -9.85
CA TYR A 172 19.47 16.86 -10.59
C TYR A 172 19.31 16.67 -12.11
N LEU A 173 18.14 16.23 -12.56
CA LEU A 173 17.83 16.05 -13.97
C LEU A 173 17.47 17.39 -14.62
N SER A 174 17.89 17.58 -15.88
CA SER A 174 17.41 18.68 -16.70
C SER A 174 15.92 18.53 -17.04
N VAL A 175 15.29 19.59 -17.51
CA VAL A 175 13.91 19.56 -18.01
C VAL A 175 13.70 18.44 -19.04
N ARG A 176 14.63 18.32 -20.01
CA ARG A 176 14.61 17.28 -21.03
C ARG A 176 14.71 15.87 -20.44
N GLN A 177 15.63 15.68 -19.50
CA GLN A 177 15.81 14.38 -18.84
C GLN A 177 14.60 14.00 -18.00
N LYS A 178 13.97 14.94 -17.28
CA LYS A 178 12.72 14.69 -16.55
C LYS A 178 11.60 14.26 -17.49
N THR A 179 11.47 14.89 -18.65
CA THR A 179 10.47 14.50 -19.65
C THR A 179 10.74 13.09 -20.19
N GLN A 180 12.01 12.74 -20.44
CA GLN A 180 12.39 11.37 -20.84
C GLN A 180 12.10 10.35 -19.72
N ALA A 181 12.42 10.69 -18.47
CA ALA A 181 12.10 9.86 -17.31
C ALA A 181 10.59 9.62 -17.18
N LEU A 182 9.77 10.67 -17.31
CA LEU A 182 8.31 10.56 -17.27
C LEU A 182 7.78 9.64 -18.38
N SER A 183 8.32 9.73 -19.60
CA SER A 183 7.94 8.84 -20.70
C SER A 183 8.27 7.39 -20.37
N PHE A 184 9.47 7.13 -19.87
CA PHE A 184 9.88 5.79 -19.44
C PHE A 184 9.01 5.25 -18.28
N LEU A 185 8.72 6.07 -17.29
CA LEU A 185 7.85 5.69 -16.17
C LEU A 185 6.43 5.34 -16.64
N TYR A 186 5.91 6.06 -17.63
CA TYR A 186 4.61 5.75 -18.22
C TYR A 186 4.62 4.37 -18.91
N GLU A 187 5.68 4.00 -19.62
CA GLU A 187 5.84 2.66 -20.21
C GLU A 187 5.76 1.56 -19.13
N LEU A 188 6.22 1.84 -17.91
CA LEU A 188 6.19 0.89 -16.81
C LEU A 188 4.82 0.72 -16.14
N LEU A 189 3.83 1.55 -16.45
CA LEU A 189 2.46 1.40 -15.90
C LEU A 189 1.78 0.10 -16.38
N VAL A 190 2.30 -0.53 -17.42
CA VAL A 190 1.83 -1.85 -17.91
C VAL A 190 2.76 -3.00 -17.53
N HIS A 191 3.78 -2.76 -16.72
CA HIS A 191 4.72 -3.81 -16.29
C HIS A 191 3.98 -4.94 -15.57
N ARG A 192 4.45 -6.19 -15.74
CA ARG A 192 3.85 -7.37 -15.12
C ARG A 192 3.80 -7.29 -13.58
N GLU A 193 4.87 -6.75 -12.96
CA GLU A 193 4.98 -6.63 -11.52
C GLU A 193 4.22 -5.41 -10.98
N GLY A 194 3.31 -5.65 -10.03
CA GLY A 194 2.48 -4.60 -9.43
C GLY A 194 3.27 -3.55 -8.67
N ASP A 195 4.36 -3.93 -8.01
CA ASP A 195 5.24 -3.01 -7.27
C ASP A 195 5.91 -2.00 -8.21
N ILE A 196 6.37 -2.45 -9.37
CA ILE A 196 6.95 -1.57 -10.39
C ILE A 196 5.91 -0.58 -10.90
N ARG A 197 4.68 -1.04 -11.21
CA ARG A 197 3.59 -0.13 -11.62
C ARG A 197 3.29 0.92 -10.57
N ARG A 198 3.19 0.51 -9.28
CA ARG A 198 2.91 1.43 -8.17
C ARG A 198 4.02 2.46 -7.99
N GLN A 199 5.27 2.04 -8.02
CA GLN A 199 6.42 2.94 -7.87
C GLN A 199 6.51 3.91 -9.06
N ALA A 200 6.34 3.43 -10.28
CA ALA A 200 6.33 4.27 -11.48
C ALA A 200 5.21 5.33 -11.42
N ALA A 201 4.00 4.94 -11.02
CA ALA A 201 2.88 5.86 -10.84
C ALA A 201 3.18 6.94 -9.78
N ALA A 202 3.72 6.54 -8.62
CA ALA A 202 4.11 7.48 -7.58
C ALA A 202 5.18 8.47 -8.05
N LEU A 203 6.17 7.99 -8.82
CA LEU A 203 7.23 8.83 -9.39
C LEU A 203 6.70 9.81 -10.45
N ILE A 204 5.75 9.41 -11.29
CA ILE A 204 5.10 10.33 -12.24
C ILE A 204 4.50 11.51 -11.47
N GLY A 205 3.68 11.24 -10.45
CA GLY A 205 3.08 12.30 -9.63
C GLY A 205 4.11 13.19 -8.94
N GLN A 206 5.15 12.60 -8.36
CA GLN A 206 6.23 13.32 -7.68
C GLN A 206 7.02 14.23 -8.63
N ILE A 207 7.42 13.71 -9.80
CA ILE A 207 8.23 14.47 -10.77
C ILE A 207 7.41 15.63 -11.35
N ILE A 208 6.12 15.41 -11.69
CA ILE A 208 5.24 16.48 -12.19
C ILE A 208 5.07 17.56 -11.12
N ALA A 209 4.73 17.19 -9.87
CA ALA A 209 4.52 18.13 -8.78
C ALA A 209 5.75 19.00 -8.48
N ARG A 210 6.93 18.42 -8.60
CA ARG A 210 8.21 19.07 -8.31
C ARG A 210 9.04 19.34 -9.57
N PHE A 211 8.41 19.42 -10.73
CA PHE A 211 9.09 19.58 -12.01
C PHE A 211 9.98 20.83 -12.07
N HIS A 212 9.59 21.89 -11.38
CA HIS A 212 10.31 23.15 -11.27
C HIS A 212 11.61 23.06 -10.44
N LEU A 213 11.77 22.02 -9.58
CA LEU A 213 12.99 21.88 -8.77
C LEU A 213 14.13 21.35 -9.62
N VAL A 214 15.13 22.19 -9.86
CA VAL A 214 16.38 21.83 -10.54
C VAL A 214 17.53 22.29 -9.67
N TYR A 215 18.29 21.34 -9.12
CA TYR A 215 19.45 21.62 -8.25
C TYR A 215 20.78 21.68 -9.01
N ARG A 216 20.74 21.76 -10.33
CA ARG A 216 21.93 21.93 -11.14
C ARG A 216 22.48 23.37 -11.01
N LYS A 217 23.62 23.52 -10.33
CA LYS A 217 24.37 24.78 -10.28
C LYS A 217 25.37 24.93 -11.43
N GLU A 218 25.55 23.88 -12.23
CA GLU A 218 26.62 23.81 -13.26
C GLU A 218 26.12 24.04 -14.69
N LEU A 219 24.89 24.51 -14.86
CA LEU A 219 24.40 24.88 -16.19
C LEU A 219 25.04 26.20 -16.60
N PRO A 220 25.52 26.32 -17.85
CA PRO A 220 25.92 27.61 -18.41
C PRO A 220 24.82 28.66 -18.24
N ALA A 221 25.17 29.90 -18.02
CA ALA A 221 24.21 30.98 -17.73
C ALA A 221 23.20 31.23 -18.86
N ASP A 222 23.49 30.76 -20.06
CA ASP A 222 22.62 30.82 -21.24
C ASP A 222 21.62 29.65 -21.37
N VAL A 223 21.76 28.64 -20.53
CA VAL A 223 20.82 27.52 -20.52
C VAL A 223 19.69 27.82 -19.52
N PRO A 224 18.42 27.89 -19.96
CA PRO A 224 17.29 28.07 -19.05
C PRO A 224 17.29 26.99 -17.96
N SER A 225 17.55 27.38 -16.71
CA SER A 225 17.59 26.46 -15.57
C SER A 225 16.20 26.17 -15.02
N ASP A 226 15.28 27.11 -15.17
CA ASP A 226 13.93 26.97 -14.65
C ASP A 226 12.92 26.70 -15.76
N PRO A 227 12.16 25.62 -15.67
CA PRO A 227 11.03 25.42 -16.59
C PRO A 227 10.01 26.53 -16.39
N ALA A 228 9.36 26.96 -17.47
CA ALA A 228 8.25 27.91 -17.38
C ALA A 228 7.23 27.38 -16.36
N ALA A 229 6.66 28.28 -15.56
CA ALA A 229 5.72 27.95 -14.48
C ALA A 229 4.52 27.12 -14.93
N GLU A 230 4.17 27.18 -16.21
CA GLU A 230 3.08 26.45 -16.83
C GLU A 230 3.40 24.96 -17.15
N VAL A 231 4.67 24.60 -17.29
CA VAL A 231 5.09 23.26 -17.75
C VAL A 231 4.55 22.12 -16.86
N PRO A 232 4.59 22.20 -15.51
CA PRO A 232 4.03 21.17 -14.66
C PRO A 232 2.55 20.92 -14.90
N PHE A 233 1.78 21.98 -15.14
CA PHE A 233 0.32 21.88 -15.36
C PHE A 233 0.00 21.29 -16.74
N THR A 234 0.74 21.70 -17.77
CA THR A 234 0.60 21.11 -19.10
C THR A 234 0.96 19.62 -19.10
N LEU A 235 2.04 19.25 -18.41
CA LEU A 235 2.41 17.83 -18.24
C LEU A 235 1.33 17.08 -17.47
N TRP A 236 0.78 17.67 -16.41
CA TRP A 236 -0.31 17.04 -15.65
C TRP A 236 -1.52 16.73 -16.52
N GLU A 237 -1.99 17.70 -17.30
CA GLU A 237 -3.09 17.52 -18.24
C GLU A 237 -2.80 16.41 -19.26
N GLN A 238 -1.62 16.41 -19.87
CA GLN A 238 -1.20 15.37 -20.82
C GLN A 238 -1.17 13.97 -20.20
N TYR A 239 -0.69 13.84 -18.97
CA TYR A 239 -0.63 12.54 -18.30
C TYR A 239 -2.00 12.09 -17.79
N LEU A 240 -2.87 13.01 -17.37
CA LEU A 240 -4.27 12.70 -17.08
C LEU A 240 -4.96 12.11 -18.29
N ASP A 241 -4.87 12.78 -19.46
CA ASP A 241 -5.45 12.28 -20.70
C ASP A 241 -4.94 10.87 -21.05
N ARG A 242 -3.63 10.66 -20.99
CA ARG A 242 -3.02 9.37 -21.31
C ARG A 242 -3.37 8.25 -20.32
N ILE A 243 -3.68 8.55 -19.08
CA ILE A 243 -4.05 7.56 -18.06
C ILE A 243 -5.55 7.29 -18.09
N ILE A 244 -6.37 8.32 -18.30
CA ILE A 244 -7.83 8.21 -18.35
C ILE A 244 -8.26 7.59 -19.68
N TYR A 245 -7.63 8.01 -20.79
CA TYR A 245 -7.87 7.51 -22.14
C TYR A 245 -6.63 6.85 -22.76
N PRO A 246 -6.24 5.64 -22.28
CA PRO A 246 -5.09 4.94 -22.85
C PRO A 246 -5.27 4.68 -24.34
N ASP A 247 -4.16 4.69 -25.09
CA ASP A 247 -4.13 4.44 -26.53
C ASP A 247 -4.95 3.17 -26.87
N HIS A 248 -5.76 3.23 -27.90
CA HIS A 248 -6.58 2.13 -28.42
C HIS A 248 -5.78 0.90 -28.85
N LYS A 249 -4.46 1.03 -29.05
CA LYS A 249 -3.56 -0.10 -29.31
C LYS A 249 -3.23 -0.91 -28.06
N THR A 250 -3.51 -0.39 -26.86
CA THR A 250 -3.30 -1.13 -25.61
C THR A 250 -4.34 -2.23 -25.44
N THR A 251 -3.92 -3.38 -24.92
CA THR A 251 -4.84 -4.47 -24.57
C THR A 251 -5.75 -4.06 -23.40
N GLN A 252 -6.88 -4.75 -23.23
CA GLN A 252 -7.79 -4.48 -22.11
C GLN A 252 -7.08 -4.60 -20.75
N GLN A 253 -6.23 -5.61 -20.58
CA GLN A 253 -5.44 -5.78 -19.37
C GLN A 253 -4.49 -4.60 -19.14
N GLN A 254 -3.81 -4.13 -20.18
CA GLN A 254 -2.93 -2.96 -20.08
C GLN A 254 -3.70 -1.70 -19.73
N ARG A 255 -4.87 -1.47 -20.33
CA ARG A 255 -5.74 -0.33 -19.97
C ARG A 255 -6.14 -0.39 -18.51
N SER A 256 -6.57 -1.54 -18.02
CA SER A 256 -6.91 -1.74 -16.61
C SER A 256 -5.71 -1.45 -15.68
N HIS A 257 -4.50 -1.86 -16.06
CA HIS A 257 -3.30 -1.53 -15.30
C HIS A 257 -3.03 -0.02 -15.26
N ILE A 258 -3.11 0.66 -16.41
CA ILE A 258 -2.89 2.12 -16.49
C ILE A 258 -3.95 2.85 -15.67
N SER A 259 -5.22 2.54 -15.87
CA SER A 259 -6.35 3.18 -15.18
C SER A 259 -6.24 3.03 -13.66
N TYR A 260 -5.88 1.84 -13.16
CA TYR A 260 -5.66 1.61 -11.73
C TYR A 260 -4.61 2.54 -11.13
N THR A 261 -3.64 3.02 -11.91
CA THR A 261 -2.55 3.87 -11.41
C THR A 261 -2.96 5.32 -11.18
N LEU A 262 -4.10 5.79 -11.74
CA LEU A 262 -4.55 7.18 -11.62
C LEU A 262 -4.58 7.65 -10.16
N LYS A 263 -5.18 6.87 -9.27
CA LYS A 263 -5.25 7.19 -7.83
C LYS A 263 -3.87 7.36 -7.18
N LEU A 264 -2.89 6.58 -7.61
CA LEU A 264 -1.52 6.63 -7.08
C LEU A 264 -0.77 7.86 -7.58
N VAL A 265 -0.95 8.19 -8.86
CA VAL A 265 -0.39 9.41 -9.46
C VAL A 265 -0.98 10.65 -8.79
N VAL A 266 -2.32 10.70 -8.63
CA VAL A 266 -3.02 11.80 -7.93
C VAL A 266 -2.54 11.93 -6.49
N ALA A 267 -2.52 10.85 -5.72
CA ALA A 267 -2.08 10.86 -4.32
C ALA A 267 -0.63 11.35 -4.18
N SER A 268 0.27 10.85 -5.04
CA SER A 268 1.67 11.26 -5.03
C SER A 268 1.83 12.72 -5.45
N MET A 269 1.12 13.16 -6.48
CA MET A 269 1.13 14.55 -6.94
C MET A 269 0.70 15.49 -5.80
N LEU A 270 -0.41 15.20 -5.12
CA LEU A 270 -0.91 16.01 -4.00
C LEU A 270 0.07 16.06 -2.82
N THR A 271 0.71 14.93 -2.51
CA THR A 271 1.68 14.83 -1.40
C THR A 271 2.92 15.70 -1.66
N HIS A 272 3.34 15.84 -2.91
CA HIS A 272 4.58 16.52 -3.27
C HIS A 272 4.38 17.92 -3.83
N SER A 273 3.15 18.35 -4.10
CA SER A 273 2.84 19.69 -4.63
C SER A 273 2.99 20.78 -3.56
N ARG A 274 3.34 21.97 -4.02
CA ARG A 274 3.23 23.17 -3.19
C ARG A 274 1.75 23.45 -2.95
N PRO A 275 1.36 23.89 -1.74
CA PRO A 275 -0.06 24.18 -1.42
C PRO A 275 -0.74 25.12 -2.42
N ALA A 276 0.01 26.10 -2.95
CA ALA A 276 -0.52 27.08 -3.93
C ALA A 276 -0.85 26.46 -5.31
N ASP A 277 -0.20 25.35 -5.69
CA ASP A 277 -0.40 24.70 -6.98
C ASP A 277 -1.53 23.66 -6.96
N VAL A 278 -1.85 23.12 -5.77
CA VAL A 278 -2.83 22.05 -5.59
C VAL A 278 -4.21 22.38 -6.19
N PRO A 279 -4.80 23.59 -6.00
CA PRO A 279 -6.11 23.88 -6.58
C PRO A 279 -6.14 23.77 -8.10
N ARG A 280 -5.03 24.14 -8.76
CA ARG A 280 -4.92 24.05 -10.22
C ARG A 280 -4.80 22.62 -10.71
N PHE A 281 -4.00 21.80 -10.04
CA PHE A 281 -3.89 20.37 -10.35
C PHE A 281 -5.22 19.65 -10.17
N ILE A 282 -5.94 19.94 -9.08
CA ILE A 282 -7.26 19.37 -8.83
C ILE A 282 -8.27 19.87 -9.84
N GLY A 283 -8.28 21.16 -10.15
CA GLY A 283 -9.17 21.73 -11.16
C GLY A 283 -9.02 21.06 -12.52
N ALA A 284 -7.80 20.69 -12.92
CA ALA A 284 -7.57 19.91 -14.14
C ALA A 284 -8.18 18.50 -14.07
N LEU A 285 -8.06 17.80 -12.94
CA LEU A 285 -8.69 16.50 -12.72
C LEU A 285 -10.22 16.60 -12.73
N LEU A 286 -10.78 17.58 -12.04
CA LEU A 286 -12.23 17.73 -11.90
C LEU A 286 -12.96 18.06 -13.21
N ARG A 287 -12.25 18.50 -14.24
CA ARG A 287 -12.84 18.69 -15.58
C ARG A 287 -13.40 17.37 -16.17
N TYR A 288 -12.84 16.24 -15.81
CA TYR A 288 -13.31 14.92 -16.28
C TYR A 288 -14.61 14.46 -15.62
N PHE A 289 -15.04 15.12 -14.54
CA PHE A 289 -16.30 14.85 -13.84
C PHE A 289 -17.47 15.70 -14.31
N ARG A 290 -17.29 16.47 -15.39
CA ARG A 290 -18.37 17.11 -16.10
C ARG A 290 -18.99 16.12 -17.09
N ASP A 291 -20.25 16.32 -17.38
CA ASP A 291 -20.97 15.58 -18.42
C ASP A 291 -20.81 14.04 -18.27
N PRO A 292 -21.35 13.46 -17.16
CA PRO A 292 -21.15 12.05 -16.84
C PRO A 292 -21.70 11.11 -17.94
N GLU A 293 -22.70 11.54 -18.72
CA GLU A 293 -23.29 10.82 -19.85
C GLU A 293 -22.33 10.63 -21.03
N GLU A 294 -21.30 11.47 -21.14
CA GLU A 294 -20.28 11.35 -22.19
C GLU A 294 -19.17 10.34 -21.83
N ARG A 295 -19.18 9.77 -20.64
CA ARG A 295 -18.15 8.85 -20.16
C ARG A 295 -18.58 7.41 -20.38
N ASP A 296 -17.64 6.57 -20.75
CA ASP A 296 -17.84 5.12 -20.75
C ASP A 296 -17.71 4.55 -19.32
N PRO A 297 -18.28 3.36 -19.04
CA PRO A 297 -18.27 2.74 -17.71
C PRO A 297 -16.87 2.52 -17.12
N ASP A 298 -15.88 2.14 -17.92
CA ASP A 298 -14.52 1.90 -17.43
C ASP A 298 -13.81 3.19 -17.03
N THR A 299 -14.00 4.24 -17.82
CA THR A 299 -13.53 5.60 -17.47
C THR A 299 -14.20 6.11 -16.21
N ALA A 300 -15.53 5.98 -16.08
CA ALA A 300 -16.25 6.39 -14.89
C ALA A 300 -15.77 5.66 -13.64
N PHE A 301 -15.57 4.36 -13.72
CA PHE A 301 -15.00 3.57 -12.61
C PHE A 301 -13.61 4.09 -12.20
N THR A 302 -12.75 4.36 -13.18
CA THR A 302 -11.40 4.88 -12.95
C THR A 302 -11.43 6.22 -12.22
N LEU A 303 -12.32 7.12 -12.64
CA LEU A 303 -12.49 8.43 -12.02
C LEU A 303 -13.03 8.32 -10.59
N LEU A 304 -14.08 7.53 -10.36
CA LEU A 304 -14.63 7.28 -9.02
C LEU A 304 -13.59 6.67 -8.08
N ASP A 305 -12.81 5.69 -8.55
CA ASP A 305 -11.74 5.08 -7.77
C ASP A 305 -10.61 6.06 -7.43
N ALA A 306 -10.31 7.00 -8.31
CA ALA A 306 -9.28 8.01 -8.07
C ALA A 306 -9.71 9.07 -7.04
N VAL A 307 -10.92 9.62 -7.17
CA VAL A 307 -11.35 10.74 -6.30
C VAL A 307 -11.68 10.33 -4.87
N ARG A 308 -11.98 9.07 -4.60
CA ARG A 308 -12.19 8.61 -3.22
C ARG A 308 -10.96 8.81 -2.31
N TYR A 309 -9.78 8.94 -2.90
CA TYR A 309 -8.53 9.22 -2.18
C TYR A 309 -8.19 10.71 -2.13
N LEU A 310 -9.00 11.56 -2.79
CA LEU A 310 -8.79 12.99 -2.78
C LEU A 310 -9.17 13.59 -1.42
N PRO A 311 -8.23 14.17 -0.67
CA PRO A 311 -8.57 14.74 0.63
C PRO A 311 -9.58 15.89 0.49
N PRO A 312 -10.65 15.90 1.29
CA PRO A 312 -11.74 16.91 1.20
C PRO A 312 -11.29 18.35 1.33
N LYS A 313 -10.15 18.60 1.97
CA LYS A 313 -9.57 19.96 2.14
C LYS A 313 -9.15 20.62 0.83
N TYR A 314 -9.08 19.89 -0.27
CA TYR A 314 -8.59 20.37 -1.56
C TYR A 314 -9.71 20.75 -2.54
N TYR A 315 -10.97 20.58 -2.18
CA TYR A 315 -12.10 20.98 -3.02
C TYR A 315 -13.21 21.60 -2.15
N GLY A 316 -13.87 22.62 -2.69
CA GLY A 316 -14.96 23.33 -2.02
C GLY A 316 -16.32 22.67 -2.24
N ASP A 317 -17.39 23.37 -1.83
CA ASP A 317 -18.75 22.85 -1.93
C ASP A 317 -19.22 22.70 -3.37
N ARG A 318 -18.80 23.58 -4.27
CA ARG A 318 -19.15 23.50 -5.70
C ARG A 318 -18.53 22.28 -6.36
N GLU A 319 -17.27 22.04 -6.12
CA GLU A 319 -16.57 20.86 -6.65
C GLU A 319 -17.14 19.58 -6.02
N ARG A 320 -17.51 19.63 -4.74
CA ARG A 320 -18.16 18.53 -4.04
C ARG A 320 -19.50 18.18 -4.67
N GLU A 321 -20.34 19.18 -4.95
CA GLU A 321 -21.63 18.99 -5.63
C GLU A 321 -21.42 18.30 -6.99
N GLN A 322 -20.50 18.80 -7.81
CA GLN A 322 -20.17 18.20 -9.10
C GLN A 322 -19.77 16.71 -8.96
N LEU A 323 -18.95 16.37 -7.96
CA LEU A 323 -18.53 15.00 -7.71
C LEU A 323 -19.70 14.12 -7.22
N ILE A 324 -20.61 14.65 -6.40
CA ILE A 324 -21.80 13.95 -5.92
C ILE A 324 -22.77 13.72 -7.08
N GLU A 325 -22.96 14.70 -7.95
CA GLU A 325 -23.78 14.53 -9.18
C GLU A 325 -23.22 13.45 -10.10
N PHE A 326 -21.92 13.48 -10.35
CA PHE A 326 -21.25 12.43 -11.14
C PHE A 326 -21.46 11.05 -10.52
N ALA A 327 -21.23 10.89 -9.22
CA ALA A 327 -21.46 9.63 -8.54
C ALA A 327 -22.93 9.21 -8.56
N GLY A 328 -23.85 10.17 -8.38
CA GLY A 328 -25.31 9.93 -8.44
C GLY A 328 -25.80 9.46 -9.81
N TYR A 329 -25.18 9.92 -10.90
CA TYR A 329 -25.47 9.43 -12.25
C TYR A 329 -25.07 7.95 -12.38
N TRP A 330 -23.85 7.60 -12.05
CA TRP A 330 -23.32 6.25 -12.15
C TRP A 330 -23.86 5.27 -11.12
N LEU A 331 -24.37 5.77 -10.00
CA LEU A 331 -25.07 4.96 -9.01
C LEU A 331 -26.33 4.31 -9.57
N ARG A 332 -26.94 4.90 -10.62
CA ARG A 332 -28.16 4.39 -11.30
C ARG A 332 -27.84 3.63 -12.58
N SER A 333 -26.60 3.26 -12.81
CA SER A 333 -26.18 2.58 -14.04
C SER A 333 -26.69 1.14 -14.17
N GLY A 334 -27.09 0.49 -13.08
CA GLY A 334 -27.44 -0.93 -13.04
C GLY A 334 -26.23 -1.87 -13.04
N GLU A 335 -25.00 -1.33 -13.04
CA GLU A 335 -23.77 -2.11 -12.94
C GLU A 335 -23.25 -2.15 -11.50
N LEU A 336 -23.25 -3.31 -10.87
CA LEU A 336 -22.80 -3.52 -9.47
C LEU A 336 -21.43 -2.92 -9.19
N ARG A 337 -20.50 -2.99 -10.13
CA ARG A 337 -19.14 -2.43 -10.01
C ARG A 337 -19.17 -0.90 -9.87
N LEU A 338 -19.97 -0.22 -10.69
CA LEU A 338 -20.10 1.23 -10.67
C LEU A 338 -20.90 1.73 -9.48
N GLU A 339 -22.00 1.06 -9.17
CA GLU A 339 -22.83 1.33 -7.98
C GLU A 339 -21.96 1.26 -6.70
N THR A 340 -21.18 0.18 -6.57
CA THR A 340 -20.27 0.01 -5.44
C THR A 340 -19.19 1.09 -5.40
N ALA A 341 -18.59 1.45 -6.55
CA ALA A 341 -17.57 2.50 -6.61
C ALA A 341 -18.15 3.87 -6.26
N ALA A 342 -19.35 4.19 -6.75
CA ALA A 342 -20.07 5.42 -6.43
C ALA A 342 -20.40 5.50 -4.92
N LEU A 343 -20.92 4.44 -4.32
CA LEU A 343 -21.20 4.39 -2.88
C LEU A 343 -19.92 4.53 -2.04
N ILE A 344 -18.82 3.89 -2.44
CA ILE A 344 -17.52 4.03 -1.76
C ILE A 344 -17.05 5.49 -1.80
N PHE A 345 -17.19 6.15 -2.95
CA PHE A 345 -16.86 7.56 -3.09
C PHE A 345 -17.78 8.44 -2.22
N LEU A 346 -19.11 8.27 -2.30
CA LEU A 346 -20.09 9.03 -1.51
C LEU A 346 -19.82 8.90 -0.01
N ARG A 347 -19.51 7.69 0.47
CA ARG A 347 -19.09 7.45 1.84
C ARG A 347 -17.78 8.16 2.23
N ALA A 348 -16.84 8.29 1.31
CA ALA A 348 -15.62 9.08 1.56
C ALA A 348 -15.91 10.58 1.61
N ALA A 349 -16.82 11.06 0.76
CA ALA A 349 -17.21 12.46 0.68
C ALA A 349 -18.02 12.94 1.90
N GLU A 350 -18.79 12.06 2.56
CA GLU A 350 -19.59 12.41 3.75
C GLU A 350 -18.76 12.63 5.02
N ARG A 351 -17.61 11.95 5.14
CA ARG A 351 -16.82 11.92 6.39
C ARG A 351 -16.52 13.30 7.01
N PRO A 352 -16.13 14.32 6.23
CA PRO A 352 -15.82 15.64 6.78
C PRO A 352 -17.05 16.50 7.05
N LEU A 353 -18.26 16.04 6.68
CA LEU A 353 -19.48 16.83 6.77
C LEU A 353 -20.09 16.75 8.18
N SER A 354 -20.65 17.87 8.65
CA SER A 354 -21.51 17.87 9.85
C SER A 354 -22.85 17.16 9.54
N GLN A 355 -23.57 16.75 10.58
CA GLN A 355 -24.87 16.09 10.41
C GLN A 355 -25.92 16.96 9.72
N GLU A 356 -25.82 18.30 9.88
CA GLU A 356 -26.77 19.26 9.29
C GLU A 356 -26.36 19.73 7.88
N HIS A 357 -25.25 19.20 7.33
CA HIS A 357 -24.73 19.67 6.06
C HIS A 357 -25.63 19.22 4.89
N PRO A 358 -26.05 20.12 3.97
CA PRO A 358 -26.96 19.76 2.86
C PRO A 358 -26.47 18.62 2.00
N HIS A 359 -25.16 18.55 1.74
CA HIS A 359 -24.58 17.45 0.97
C HIS A 359 -24.68 16.09 1.66
N LEU A 360 -24.71 16.03 3.00
CA LEU A 360 -24.92 14.77 3.71
C LEU A 360 -26.31 14.20 3.43
N HIS A 361 -27.35 15.06 3.51
CA HIS A 361 -28.71 14.66 3.16
C HIS A 361 -28.82 14.23 1.70
N ARG A 362 -28.18 14.95 0.79
CA ARG A 362 -28.16 14.60 -0.63
C ARG A 362 -27.49 13.22 -0.87
N ILE A 363 -26.39 12.95 -0.20
CA ILE A 363 -25.69 11.65 -0.26
C ILE A 363 -26.60 10.53 0.28
N ALA A 364 -27.30 10.75 1.38
CA ALA A 364 -28.25 9.80 1.95
C ALA A 364 -29.43 9.52 1.01
N GLU A 365 -30.00 10.55 0.38
CA GLU A 365 -31.06 10.39 -0.63
C GLU A 365 -30.59 9.53 -1.82
N LEU A 366 -29.38 9.77 -2.33
CA LEU A 366 -28.79 8.97 -3.39
C LEU A 366 -28.60 7.53 -2.96
N ALA A 367 -28.05 7.28 -1.77
CA ALA A 367 -27.87 5.94 -1.25
C ALA A 367 -29.20 5.18 -1.11
N ARG A 368 -30.27 5.89 -0.70
CA ARG A 368 -31.63 5.31 -0.56
C ARG A 368 -32.30 5.03 -1.91
N SER A 369 -31.92 5.77 -2.96
CA SER A 369 -32.59 5.69 -4.27
C SER A 369 -32.33 4.40 -5.04
N ILE A 370 -31.39 3.57 -4.62
CA ILE A 370 -31.06 2.29 -5.26
C ILE A 370 -31.45 1.10 -4.36
N PRO A 371 -31.85 -0.05 -4.96
CA PRO A 371 -32.18 -1.25 -4.22
C PRO A 371 -30.92 -1.89 -3.59
N SER A 372 -31.10 -2.56 -2.44
CA SER A 372 -30.06 -3.36 -1.77
C SER A 372 -29.84 -4.69 -2.51
N THR A 373 -29.08 -4.66 -3.60
CA THR A 373 -28.94 -5.79 -4.53
C THR A 373 -27.83 -6.79 -4.15
N SER A 374 -26.91 -6.36 -3.29
CA SER A 374 -25.77 -7.20 -2.91
C SER A 374 -25.24 -6.79 -1.53
N LEU A 375 -24.53 -7.71 -0.87
CA LEU A 375 -23.91 -7.46 0.44
C LEU A 375 -23.04 -6.18 0.47
N PRO A 376 -22.16 -5.91 -0.51
CA PRO A 376 -21.39 -4.67 -0.53
C PRO A 376 -22.26 -3.41 -0.65
N VAL A 377 -23.29 -3.43 -1.49
CA VAL A 377 -24.21 -2.29 -1.67
C VAL A 377 -24.97 -2.04 -0.38
N THR A 378 -25.60 -3.08 0.18
CA THR A 378 -26.37 -2.98 1.45
C THR A 378 -25.51 -2.45 2.59
N PHE A 379 -24.26 -2.95 2.72
CA PHE A 379 -23.33 -2.47 3.75
C PHE A 379 -22.97 -1.00 3.58
N LEU A 380 -22.70 -0.56 2.37
CA LEU A 380 -22.36 0.83 2.10
C LEU A 380 -23.55 1.76 2.33
N GLN A 381 -24.77 1.35 1.90
CA GLN A 381 -26.01 2.06 2.19
C GLN A 381 -26.21 2.20 3.71
N TYR A 382 -26.12 1.09 4.44
CA TYR A 382 -26.20 1.07 5.90
C TYR A 382 -25.26 2.09 6.53
N ARG A 383 -24.00 2.12 6.12
CA ARG A 383 -22.99 3.03 6.70
C ARG A 383 -23.25 4.50 6.35
N ILE A 384 -23.74 4.80 5.15
CA ILE A 384 -24.09 6.16 4.71
C ILE A 384 -25.32 6.66 5.47
N LEU A 385 -26.40 5.87 5.51
CA LEU A 385 -27.65 6.24 6.16
C LEU A 385 -27.51 6.38 7.67
N ALA A 386 -26.76 5.47 8.31
CA ALA A 386 -26.42 5.58 9.73
C ALA A 386 -25.67 6.88 10.06
N ARG A 387 -24.75 7.30 9.19
CA ARG A 387 -24.00 8.56 9.35
C ARG A 387 -24.90 9.79 9.24
N ALA A 388 -25.90 9.73 8.36
CA ALA A 388 -26.91 10.78 8.20
C ALA A 388 -27.95 10.82 9.32
N GLY A 389 -27.91 9.88 10.28
CA GLY A 389 -28.87 9.79 11.39
C GLY A 389 -30.22 9.22 10.99
N GLU A 390 -30.28 8.48 9.87
CA GLU A 390 -31.52 7.87 9.39
C GLU A 390 -31.77 6.49 10.01
N ASP A 391 -33.02 5.99 9.89
CA ASP A 391 -33.38 4.64 10.33
C ASP A 391 -32.72 3.60 9.42
N VAL A 392 -31.83 2.82 10.00
CA VAL A 392 -31.05 1.80 9.29
C VAL A 392 -31.44 0.38 9.66
N ARG A 393 -32.53 0.19 10.41
CA ARG A 393 -32.94 -1.12 10.92
C ARG A 393 -33.11 -2.14 9.81
N GLU A 394 -33.78 -1.78 8.72
CA GLU A 394 -33.99 -2.68 7.58
C GLU A 394 -32.66 -3.14 6.95
N HIS A 395 -31.75 -2.22 6.68
CA HIS A 395 -30.43 -2.54 6.13
C HIS A 395 -29.58 -3.37 7.09
N ARG A 396 -29.69 -3.12 8.39
CA ARG A 396 -29.02 -3.86 9.45
C ARG A 396 -29.53 -5.29 9.54
N HIS A 397 -30.85 -5.53 9.42
CA HIS A 397 -31.45 -6.87 9.40
C HIS A 397 -31.01 -7.70 8.20
N ILE A 398 -30.85 -7.10 7.03
CA ILE A 398 -30.33 -7.80 5.84
C ILE A 398 -28.88 -8.26 6.07
N LEU A 399 -28.08 -7.44 6.77
CA LEU A 399 -26.67 -7.74 7.03
C LEU A 399 -26.48 -8.67 8.22
N TYR A 400 -27.33 -8.54 9.24
CA TYR A 400 -27.21 -9.28 10.47
C TYR A 400 -28.54 -9.31 11.23
N ASP A 401 -28.98 -10.49 11.68
CA ASP A 401 -30.20 -10.65 12.47
C ASP A 401 -29.98 -10.10 13.89
N GLN A 402 -30.86 -9.20 14.33
CA GLN A 402 -30.80 -8.58 15.66
C GLN A 402 -31.35 -9.49 16.78
N ASP A 403 -32.13 -10.50 16.43
CA ASP A 403 -32.74 -11.42 17.41
C ASP A 403 -31.75 -12.51 17.85
N VAL A 404 -30.56 -12.54 17.31
CA VAL A 404 -29.50 -13.50 17.64
C VAL A 404 -28.89 -13.18 19.00
N THR A 405 -28.67 -14.21 19.84
CA THR A 405 -28.01 -14.06 21.14
C THR A 405 -26.55 -13.63 20.99
N SER A 406 -26.00 -12.98 22.03
CA SER A 406 -24.60 -12.52 22.04
C SER A 406 -23.60 -13.66 21.81
N GLU A 407 -23.87 -14.87 22.23
CA GLU A 407 -23.03 -16.04 21.99
C GLU A 407 -22.96 -16.40 20.49
N VAL A 408 -24.12 -16.39 19.82
CA VAL A 408 -24.18 -16.64 18.38
C VAL A 408 -23.52 -15.51 17.61
N PHE A 409 -23.63 -14.25 18.05
CA PHE A 409 -22.87 -13.14 17.48
C PHE A 409 -21.37 -13.38 17.57
N LEU A 410 -20.87 -13.76 18.73
CA LEU A 410 -19.44 -14.05 18.92
C LEU A 410 -18.96 -15.21 18.04
N ASP A 411 -19.78 -16.24 17.88
CA ASP A 411 -19.50 -17.36 17.00
C ASP A 411 -19.44 -16.95 15.52
N ASN A 412 -20.32 -16.06 15.10
CA ASN A 412 -20.40 -15.57 13.74
C ASN A 412 -19.26 -14.58 13.41
N LEU A 413 -18.54 -14.04 14.38
CA LEU A 413 -17.37 -13.20 14.16
C LEU A 413 -16.08 -14.00 13.85
N LYS A 414 -16.18 -15.30 13.55
CA LYS A 414 -15.08 -16.16 13.11
C LYS A 414 -14.52 -15.75 11.74
N THR A 415 -13.35 -16.26 11.41
CA THR A 415 -12.60 -15.92 10.18
C THR A 415 -13.37 -16.15 8.87
N ALA A 416 -14.27 -17.14 8.84
CA ALA A 416 -15.09 -17.49 7.67
C ALA A 416 -16.21 -16.47 7.35
N THR A 417 -16.61 -15.64 8.32
CA THR A 417 -17.69 -14.67 8.14
C THR A 417 -17.23 -13.48 7.30
N PRO A 418 -18.02 -12.99 6.34
CA PRO A 418 -17.69 -11.80 5.56
C PRO A 418 -17.39 -10.60 6.47
N TRP A 419 -16.33 -9.87 6.18
CA TRP A 419 -15.87 -8.77 7.03
C TRP A 419 -16.92 -7.67 7.24
N MET A 420 -17.81 -7.45 6.27
CA MET A 420 -18.91 -6.47 6.37
C MET A 420 -19.91 -6.87 7.46
N VAL A 421 -20.24 -8.16 7.52
CA VAL A 421 -21.10 -8.72 8.56
C VAL A 421 -20.40 -8.63 9.93
N LYS A 422 -19.10 -8.90 10.00
CA LYS A 422 -18.31 -8.71 11.24
C LYS A 422 -18.36 -7.28 11.75
N SER A 423 -18.19 -6.30 10.86
CA SER A 423 -18.25 -4.88 11.20
C SER A 423 -19.60 -4.50 11.84
N VAL A 424 -20.71 -4.95 11.25
CA VAL A 424 -22.06 -4.73 11.81
C VAL A 424 -22.26 -5.50 13.11
N GLY A 425 -21.79 -6.75 13.20
CA GLY A 425 -21.85 -7.56 14.43
C GLY A 425 -21.11 -6.91 15.60
N VAL A 426 -19.96 -6.30 15.37
CA VAL A 426 -19.21 -5.53 16.39
C VAL A 426 -20.04 -4.35 16.89
N GLU A 427 -20.70 -3.61 15.99
CA GLU A 427 -21.58 -2.49 16.37
C GLU A 427 -22.77 -2.96 17.20
N LEU A 428 -23.42 -4.07 16.80
CA LEU A 428 -24.57 -4.62 17.52
C LEU A 428 -24.19 -5.12 18.92
N LEU A 429 -23.07 -5.82 19.07
CA LEU A 429 -22.59 -6.25 20.38
C LEU A 429 -22.25 -5.06 21.29
N ARG A 430 -21.61 -4.04 20.74
CA ARG A 430 -21.37 -2.79 21.49
C ARG A 430 -22.68 -2.19 21.97
N ASP A 431 -23.67 -2.03 21.10
CA ASP A 431 -24.97 -1.45 21.44
C ASP A 431 -25.67 -2.28 22.52
N GLN A 432 -25.60 -3.61 22.47
CA GLN A 432 -26.14 -4.50 23.51
C GLN A 432 -25.47 -4.29 24.87
N VAL A 433 -24.14 -4.14 24.89
CA VAL A 433 -23.38 -3.86 26.13
C VAL A 433 -23.74 -2.48 26.70
N GLU A 434 -23.78 -1.44 25.85
CA GLU A 434 -24.12 -0.06 26.26
C GLU A 434 -25.52 0.02 26.85
N HIS A 435 -26.46 -0.86 26.44
CA HIS A 435 -27.83 -0.92 26.99
C HIS A 435 -28.00 -1.93 28.12
N GLY A 436 -26.95 -2.57 28.59
CA GLY A 436 -27.00 -3.51 29.71
C GLY A 436 -27.66 -4.85 29.35
N LEU A 437 -27.73 -5.22 28.08
CA LEU A 437 -28.41 -6.42 27.59
C LEU A 437 -27.50 -7.67 27.59
N VAL A 438 -26.26 -7.58 28.08
CA VAL A 438 -25.24 -8.63 27.99
C VAL A 438 -24.58 -8.86 29.34
N GLU A 439 -24.51 -10.13 29.78
CA GLU A 439 -23.88 -10.51 31.04
C GLU A 439 -22.37 -10.75 30.96
N HIS A 440 -21.80 -11.00 29.76
CA HIS A 440 -20.41 -11.45 29.57
C HIS A 440 -19.51 -10.40 28.90
N ILE A 441 -19.47 -9.20 29.44
CA ILE A 441 -18.72 -8.06 28.83
C ILE A 441 -17.23 -8.39 28.63
N LEU A 442 -16.58 -9.06 29.60
CA LEU A 442 -15.16 -9.44 29.48
C LEU A 442 -14.89 -10.38 28.31
N HIS A 443 -15.81 -11.30 28.01
CA HIS A 443 -15.68 -12.19 26.87
C HIS A 443 -15.78 -11.43 25.55
N ILE A 444 -16.70 -10.47 25.46
CA ILE A 444 -16.84 -9.58 24.30
C ILE A 444 -15.56 -8.74 24.11
N CYS A 445 -15.02 -8.15 25.18
CA CYS A 445 -13.78 -7.40 25.14
C CYS A 445 -12.59 -8.24 24.65
N THR A 446 -12.47 -9.47 25.14
CA THR A 446 -11.45 -10.41 24.69
C THR A 446 -11.59 -10.71 23.20
N HIS A 447 -12.83 -10.92 22.74
CA HIS A 447 -13.09 -11.20 21.33
C HIS A 447 -12.76 -9.99 20.43
N PHE A 448 -13.14 -8.78 20.83
CA PHE A 448 -12.78 -7.55 20.11
C PHE A 448 -11.27 -7.33 20.08
N SER A 449 -10.56 -7.62 21.19
CA SER A 449 -9.10 -7.59 21.21
C SER A 449 -8.48 -8.57 20.20
N ASN A 450 -9.05 -9.76 20.06
CA ASN A 450 -8.63 -10.73 19.06
C ASN A 450 -8.91 -10.23 17.64
N LEU A 451 -10.07 -9.62 17.37
CA LEU A 451 -10.37 -9.05 16.06
C LEU A 451 -9.36 -7.94 15.67
N ILE A 452 -8.90 -7.14 16.62
CA ILE A 452 -7.86 -6.13 16.37
C ILE A 452 -6.56 -6.79 15.94
N LYS A 453 -6.20 -7.92 16.55
CA LYS A 453 -4.95 -8.64 16.25
C LYS A 453 -4.99 -9.40 14.91
N VAL A 454 -6.10 -10.11 14.65
CA VAL A 454 -6.15 -11.12 13.59
C VAL A 454 -7.01 -10.73 12.37
N SER A 455 -7.83 -9.68 12.43
CA SER A 455 -8.66 -9.32 11.30
C SER A 455 -7.83 -8.74 10.15
N GLU A 456 -8.00 -9.29 8.95
CA GLU A 456 -7.34 -8.79 7.74
C GLU A 456 -7.78 -7.37 7.36
N ARG A 457 -9.04 -7.02 7.65
CA ARG A 457 -9.62 -5.75 7.25
C ARG A 457 -9.43 -4.69 8.31
N VAL A 458 -8.77 -3.61 7.92
CA VAL A 458 -8.53 -2.44 8.79
C VAL A 458 -9.85 -1.89 9.35
N VAL A 459 -10.94 -1.93 8.56
CA VAL A 459 -12.27 -1.47 8.99
C VAL A 459 -12.75 -2.24 10.22
N VAL A 460 -12.66 -3.57 10.21
CA VAL A 460 -13.08 -4.42 11.35
C VAL A 460 -12.20 -4.16 12.57
N ARG A 461 -10.87 -3.99 12.38
CA ARG A 461 -9.96 -3.64 13.48
C ARG A 461 -10.31 -2.29 14.09
N HIS A 462 -10.61 -1.31 13.24
CA HIS A 462 -11.02 0.03 13.68
C HIS A 462 -12.36 0.01 14.43
N ASP A 463 -13.35 -0.70 13.90
CA ASP A 463 -14.68 -0.82 14.53
C ASP A 463 -14.56 -1.53 15.90
N ALA A 464 -13.80 -2.63 15.98
CA ALA A 464 -13.54 -3.35 17.23
C ALA A 464 -12.78 -2.48 18.25
N GLY A 465 -11.77 -1.71 17.82
CA GLY A 465 -11.05 -0.77 18.67
C GLY A 465 -11.95 0.35 19.21
N GLY A 466 -12.77 0.94 18.34
CA GLY A 466 -13.74 1.96 18.73
C GLY A 466 -14.80 1.43 19.70
N ALA A 467 -15.25 0.19 19.50
CA ALA A 467 -16.18 -0.48 20.42
C ALA A 467 -15.54 -0.72 21.80
N LEU A 468 -14.29 -1.20 21.86
CA LEU A 468 -13.57 -1.39 23.13
C LEU A 468 -13.43 -0.09 23.91
N VAL A 469 -13.09 1.02 23.27
CA VAL A 469 -12.98 2.33 23.96
C VAL A 469 -14.27 2.73 24.64
N ARG A 470 -15.43 2.36 24.09
CA ARG A 470 -16.74 2.66 24.67
C ARG A 470 -17.17 1.65 25.77
N ILE A 471 -16.81 0.39 25.60
CA ILE A 471 -17.24 -0.69 26.50
C ILE A 471 -16.38 -0.77 27.77
N LEU A 472 -15.05 -0.57 27.66
CA LEU A 472 -14.13 -0.68 28.80
C LEU A 472 -14.49 0.17 30.01
N PRO A 473 -15.00 1.41 29.87
CA PRO A 473 -15.46 2.19 31.03
C PRO A 473 -16.71 1.65 31.74
N LEU A 474 -17.40 0.67 31.15
CA LEU A 474 -18.60 0.03 31.71
C LEU A 474 -18.28 -1.24 32.55
N LEU A 475 -17.01 -1.70 32.50
CA LEU A 475 -16.49 -2.77 33.35
C LEU A 475 -16.21 -2.29 34.77
#